data_5eb0b69c437d7b378808fd42544dd151
#
_entry.id   5eb0b69c437d7b378808fd42544dd151
#
_cell.length_a   1.000
_cell.length_b   1.000
_cell.length_c   1.000
_cell.angle_alpha   90.00
_cell.angle_beta   90.00
_cell.angle_gamma   90.00
#
_symmetry.space_group_name_H-M   'P 1'
#
loop_
_entity.id
_entity.type
_entity.pdbx_description
1 polymer ?
#
loop_
_entity_poly.entity_id
_entity_poly.type
_entity_poly.pdbx_seq_one_letter_code
_entity_poly.pdbx_strand_id
1 'polypeptide(L)'
;MTDSVSKHLPRDLSTVFLDRDGVLNEKMPEGSYVTSWNSFHVRPGVPEAIARLNRAGLRVIVVSNQRGIALGLYTAEDVEAIHLAFQQLLSDHGAHIDAFFLCPHDHDQCNCRKPLPGLFEQAVAQFPTISAATSVMIGDSPVDIEFGRRLGITTILIDSNSEHAAPGTESARESADLHFPSLSEAVNALLVRS
;
A
#
# COMPACT_ATOMS: atom_id res chain seq x y z
N MET A 1 -17.58 18.44 5.23
CA MET A 1 -16.29 17.69 5.15
C MET A 1 -16.03 17.06 3.79
N THR A 2 -17.02 16.83 2.93
CA THR A 2 -16.89 16.20 1.60
C THR A 2 -16.17 17.05 0.55
N ASP A 3 -16.26 18.39 0.61
CA ASP A 3 -15.67 19.30 -0.39
C ASP A 3 -14.13 19.37 -0.38
N SER A 4 -13.49 19.19 0.78
CA SER A 4 -12.02 19.27 0.91
C SER A 4 -11.34 18.02 0.37
N VAL A 5 -11.87 16.83 0.64
CA VAL A 5 -11.35 15.53 0.15
C VAL A 5 -11.38 15.47 -1.37
N SER A 6 -12.45 15.99 -1.96
CA SER A 6 -12.70 15.98 -3.41
C SER A 6 -11.65 16.73 -4.24
N LYS A 7 -10.97 17.72 -3.67
CA LYS A 7 -9.99 18.55 -4.39
C LYS A 7 -8.63 17.87 -4.60
N HIS A 8 -8.28 16.90 -3.77
CA HIS A 8 -6.97 16.26 -3.76
C HIS A 8 -6.93 14.94 -4.53
N LEU A 9 -8.10 14.34 -4.81
CA LEU A 9 -8.15 13.04 -5.47
C LEU A 9 -8.22 13.18 -7.01
N PRO A 10 -7.56 12.26 -7.77
CA PRO A 10 -7.64 12.23 -9.22
C PRO A 10 -9.08 12.11 -9.72
N ARG A 11 -9.48 12.88 -10.73
CA ARG A 11 -10.84 12.78 -11.31
C ARG A 11 -11.08 11.43 -11.99
N ASP A 12 -10.06 10.94 -12.69
CA ASP A 12 -10.09 9.68 -13.45
C ASP A 12 -9.23 8.62 -12.74
N LEU A 13 -9.50 8.41 -11.43
CA LEU A 13 -8.79 7.40 -10.65
C LEU A 13 -8.92 6.03 -11.31
N SER A 14 -7.79 5.38 -11.55
CA SER A 14 -7.72 4.07 -12.20
C SER A 14 -6.87 3.05 -11.44
N THR A 15 -5.94 3.49 -10.60
CA THR A 15 -5.01 2.62 -9.90
C THR A 15 -4.82 3.03 -8.45
N VAL A 16 -4.86 2.05 -7.56
CA VAL A 16 -4.59 2.20 -6.13
C VAL A 16 -3.36 1.39 -5.78
N PHE A 17 -2.30 2.06 -5.39
CA PHE A 17 -1.10 1.46 -4.81
C PHE A 17 -1.28 1.36 -3.31
N LEU A 18 -1.02 0.19 -2.74
CA LEU A 18 -1.12 -0.09 -1.31
C LEU A 18 0.24 -0.53 -0.77
N ASP A 19 0.66 0.01 0.37
CA ASP A 19 1.67 -0.68 1.15
C ASP A 19 1.07 -1.94 1.79
N ARG A 20 1.92 -2.85 2.20
CA ARG A 20 1.52 -4.12 2.82
C ARG A 20 1.42 -4.01 4.34
N ASP A 21 2.56 -3.79 4.99
CA ASP A 21 2.70 -3.85 6.43
C ASP A 21 2.21 -2.54 7.09
N GLY A 22 1.15 -2.62 7.87
CA GLY A 22 0.47 -1.47 8.46
C GLY A 22 -0.77 -0.98 7.68
N VAL A 23 -0.94 -1.43 6.42
CA VAL A 23 -2.13 -1.15 5.60
C VAL A 23 -3.00 -2.39 5.43
N LEU A 24 -2.43 -3.49 4.91
CA LEU A 24 -3.14 -4.74 4.67
C LEU A 24 -3.11 -5.68 5.87
N ASN A 25 -1.97 -5.77 6.52
CA ASN A 25 -1.77 -6.54 7.73
C ASN A 25 -1.27 -5.65 8.87
N GLU A 26 -1.40 -6.16 10.09
CA GLU A 26 -0.86 -5.49 11.27
C GLU A 26 0.65 -5.29 11.13
N LYS A 27 1.11 -4.12 11.54
CA LYS A 27 2.54 -3.81 11.53
C LYS A 27 3.22 -4.52 12.69
N MET A 28 4.32 -5.17 12.38
CA MET A 28 5.17 -5.77 13.42
C MET A 28 5.98 -4.69 14.17
N PRO A 29 6.35 -4.95 15.42
CA PRO A 29 7.30 -4.10 16.15
C PRO A 29 8.58 -3.86 15.36
N GLU A 30 9.24 -2.74 15.61
CA GLU A 30 10.51 -2.41 14.95
C GLU A 30 11.53 -3.54 15.10
N GLY A 31 12.20 -3.90 14.00
CA GLY A 31 13.13 -5.03 13.96
C GLY A 31 12.51 -6.40 13.82
N SER A 32 11.17 -6.51 13.84
CA SER A 32 10.43 -7.74 13.60
C SER A 32 9.81 -7.75 12.20
N TYR A 33 9.57 -8.94 11.67
CA TYR A 33 9.11 -9.12 10.29
C TYR A 33 8.01 -10.18 10.22
N VAL A 34 7.13 -10.02 9.24
CA VAL A 34 6.17 -11.06 8.85
C VAL A 34 6.91 -12.08 8.00
N THR A 35 7.18 -13.25 8.56
CA THR A 35 7.99 -14.31 7.93
C THR A 35 7.18 -15.48 7.42
N SER A 36 5.88 -15.56 7.76
CA SER A 36 4.98 -16.63 7.36
C SER A 36 3.52 -16.17 7.37
N TRP A 37 2.64 -16.95 6.75
CA TRP A 37 1.19 -16.69 6.81
C TRP A 37 0.64 -16.62 8.24
N ASN A 38 1.15 -17.42 9.15
CA ASN A 38 0.71 -17.42 10.55
C ASN A 38 0.99 -16.10 11.28
N SER A 39 1.99 -15.35 10.84
CA SER A 39 2.31 -14.02 11.37
C SER A 39 1.72 -12.86 10.56
N PHE A 40 1.00 -13.17 9.47
CA PHE A 40 0.32 -12.19 8.63
C PHE A 40 -1.12 -11.96 9.13
N HIS A 41 -1.28 -11.06 10.08
CA HIS A 41 -2.60 -10.74 10.63
C HIS A 41 -3.28 -9.67 9.77
N VAL A 42 -4.25 -10.11 8.95
CA VAL A 42 -5.03 -9.19 8.08
C VAL A 42 -5.80 -8.18 8.93
N ARG A 43 -5.70 -6.91 8.59
CA ARG A 43 -6.40 -5.85 9.32
C ARG A 43 -7.91 -5.89 9.05
N PRO A 44 -8.74 -5.52 10.05
CA PRO A 44 -10.18 -5.52 9.91
C PRO A 44 -10.66 -4.69 8.72
N GLY A 45 -11.58 -5.23 7.93
CA GLY A 45 -12.21 -4.56 6.79
C GLY A 45 -11.36 -4.48 5.52
N VAL A 46 -10.14 -5.02 5.51
CA VAL A 46 -9.25 -4.99 4.33
C VAL A 46 -9.83 -5.78 3.16
N PRO A 47 -10.33 -7.03 3.31
CA PRO A 47 -10.91 -7.77 2.20
C PRO A 47 -12.09 -7.05 1.55
N GLU A 48 -12.99 -6.50 2.37
CA GLU A 48 -14.18 -5.77 1.91
C GLU A 48 -13.79 -4.46 1.21
N ALA A 49 -12.77 -3.75 1.71
CA ALA A 49 -12.26 -2.54 1.09
C ALA A 49 -11.68 -2.83 -0.30
N ILE A 50 -10.86 -3.87 -0.44
CA ILE A 50 -10.29 -4.31 -1.73
C ILE A 50 -11.41 -4.75 -2.68
N ALA A 51 -12.38 -5.55 -2.21
CA ALA A 51 -13.52 -5.97 -3.04
C ALA A 51 -14.30 -4.77 -3.59
N ARG A 52 -14.41 -3.69 -2.85
CA ARG A 52 -15.06 -2.45 -3.30
C ARG A 52 -14.25 -1.72 -4.36
N LEU A 53 -12.93 -1.64 -4.21
CA LEU A 53 -12.04 -1.09 -5.23
C LEU A 53 -12.16 -1.90 -6.54
N ASN A 54 -12.10 -3.22 -6.45
CA ASN A 54 -12.25 -4.10 -7.63
C ASN A 54 -13.62 -3.92 -8.31
N ARG A 55 -14.72 -3.84 -7.54
CA ARG A 55 -16.06 -3.58 -8.10
C ARG A 55 -16.19 -2.22 -8.77
N ALA A 56 -15.43 -1.24 -8.34
CA ALA A 56 -15.34 0.08 -8.97
C ALA A 56 -14.44 0.08 -10.23
N GLY A 57 -13.88 -1.07 -10.64
CA GLY A 57 -12.99 -1.20 -11.79
C GLY A 57 -11.58 -0.65 -11.57
N LEU A 58 -11.21 -0.39 -10.32
CA LEU A 58 -9.88 0.12 -9.98
C LEU A 58 -8.87 -1.02 -9.90
N ARG A 59 -7.70 -0.81 -10.50
CA ARG A 59 -6.55 -1.72 -10.34
C ARG A 59 -5.96 -1.55 -8.95
N VAL A 60 -5.71 -2.66 -8.25
CA VAL A 60 -5.14 -2.68 -6.91
C VAL A 60 -3.77 -3.33 -6.96
N ILE A 61 -2.73 -2.59 -6.63
CA ILE A 61 -1.34 -3.02 -6.67
C ILE A 61 -0.70 -2.86 -5.30
N VAL A 62 0.01 -3.89 -4.85
CA VAL A 62 0.80 -3.82 -3.62
C VAL A 62 2.25 -3.48 -3.95
N VAL A 63 2.81 -2.48 -3.24
CA VAL A 63 4.22 -2.06 -3.34
C VAL A 63 4.84 -2.08 -1.95
N SER A 64 5.79 -2.98 -1.69
CA SER A 64 6.29 -3.23 -0.34
C SER A 64 7.81 -3.32 -0.26
N ASN A 65 8.39 -2.75 0.80
CA ASN A 65 9.80 -2.89 1.14
C ASN A 65 10.00 -4.10 2.04
N GLN A 66 10.66 -5.14 1.54
CA GLN A 66 10.87 -6.43 2.24
C GLN A 66 12.35 -6.67 2.57
N ARG A 67 12.90 -5.76 3.40
CA ARG A 67 14.32 -5.76 3.80
C ARG A 67 14.77 -7.08 4.45
N GLY A 68 13.87 -7.78 5.14
CA GLY A 68 14.19 -9.03 5.83
C GLY A 68 14.78 -10.10 4.90
N ILE A 69 14.50 -10.02 3.58
CA ILE A 69 15.11 -10.89 2.57
C ILE A 69 16.62 -10.62 2.49
N ALA A 70 17.02 -9.35 2.35
CA ALA A 70 18.45 -8.98 2.33
C ALA A 70 19.17 -9.36 3.63
N LEU A 71 18.46 -9.35 4.76
CA LEU A 71 18.99 -9.73 6.07
C LEU A 71 19.02 -11.25 6.30
N GLY A 72 18.50 -12.07 5.35
CA GLY A 72 18.45 -13.52 5.47
C GLY A 72 17.47 -14.04 6.54
N LEU A 73 16.46 -13.23 6.92
CA LEU A 73 15.48 -13.60 7.93
C LEU A 73 14.32 -14.43 7.37
N TYR A 74 14.05 -14.30 6.09
CA TYR A 74 13.09 -15.05 5.28
C TYR A 74 13.46 -14.89 3.80
N THR A 75 12.88 -15.72 2.95
CA THR A 75 13.18 -15.77 1.51
C THR A 75 12.11 -15.06 0.68
N ALA A 76 12.40 -14.86 -0.61
CA ALA A 76 11.40 -14.35 -1.56
C ALA A 76 10.22 -15.34 -1.72
N GLU A 77 10.51 -16.65 -1.68
CA GLU A 77 9.53 -17.74 -1.74
C GLU A 77 8.59 -17.71 -0.51
N ASP A 78 9.10 -17.40 0.68
CA ASP A 78 8.27 -17.21 1.88
C ASP A 78 7.27 -16.04 1.69
N VAL A 79 7.72 -14.93 1.11
CA VAL A 79 6.86 -13.78 0.80
C VAL A 79 5.82 -14.14 -0.26
N GLU A 80 6.21 -14.89 -1.29
CA GLU A 80 5.28 -15.36 -2.32
C GLU A 80 4.21 -16.28 -1.72
N ALA A 81 4.58 -17.19 -0.84
CA ALA A 81 3.64 -18.06 -0.12
C ALA A 81 2.63 -17.26 0.72
N ILE A 82 3.08 -16.19 1.40
CA ILE A 82 2.19 -15.28 2.13
C ILE A 82 1.22 -14.59 1.16
N HIS A 83 1.72 -14.06 0.04
CA HIS A 83 0.88 -13.38 -0.95
C HIS A 83 -0.15 -14.31 -1.59
N LEU A 84 0.21 -15.57 -1.88
CA LEU A 84 -0.71 -16.58 -2.39
C LEU A 84 -1.81 -16.91 -1.38
N ALA A 85 -1.47 -17.10 -0.12
CA ALA A 85 -2.46 -17.34 0.94
C ALA A 85 -3.39 -16.12 1.14
N PHE A 86 -2.85 -14.91 1.07
CA PHE A 86 -3.64 -13.69 1.13
C PHE A 86 -4.58 -13.55 -0.08
N GLN A 87 -4.11 -13.84 -1.31
CA GLN A 87 -4.95 -13.86 -2.51
C GLN A 87 -6.10 -14.88 -2.38
N GLN A 88 -5.85 -16.04 -1.78
CA GLN A 88 -6.90 -17.03 -1.54
C GLN A 88 -7.95 -16.47 -0.57
N LEU A 89 -7.53 -15.88 0.54
CA LEU A 89 -8.43 -15.22 1.50
C LEU A 89 -9.25 -14.12 0.81
N LEU A 90 -8.62 -13.28 -0.01
CA LEU A 90 -9.31 -12.22 -0.75
C LEU A 90 -10.34 -12.79 -1.72
N SER A 91 -10.01 -13.89 -2.42
CA SER A 91 -10.93 -14.55 -3.35
C SER A 91 -12.21 -15.02 -2.66
N ASP A 92 -12.13 -15.52 -1.43
CA ASP A 92 -13.28 -15.92 -0.62
C ASP A 92 -14.21 -14.74 -0.28
N HIS A 93 -13.69 -13.49 -0.37
CA HIS A 93 -14.43 -12.24 -0.19
C HIS A 93 -14.80 -11.55 -1.51
N GLY A 94 -14.58 -12.20 -2.65
CA GLY A 94 -14.80 -11.60 -3.98
C GLY A 94 -13.86 -10.42 -4.28
N ALA A 95 -12.64 -10.49 -3.75
CA ALA A 95 -11.59 -9.49 -3.89
C ALA A 95 -10.32 -10.09 -4.51
N HIS A 96 -9.46 -9.23 -5.07
CA HIS A 96 -8.15 -9.64 -5.57
C HIS A 96 -7.17 -8.46 -5.58
N ILE A 97 -5.87 -8.77 -5.56
CA ILE A 97 -4.78 -7.86 -5.88
C ILE A 97 -4.31 -8.18 -7.31
N ASP A 98 -4.16 -7.15 -8.15
CA ASP A 98 -3.75 -7.32 -9.55
C ASP A 98 -2.26 -7.68 -9.67
N ALA A 99 -1.42 -7.14 -8.79
CA ALA A 99 0.02 -7.46 -8.72
C ALA A 99 0.64 -7.10 -7.37
N PHE A 100 1.71 -7.81 -7.04
CA PHE A 100 2.59 -7.50 -5.91
C PHE A 100 3.99 -7.18 -6.45
N PHE A 101 4.50 -6.00 -6.09
CA PHE A 101 5.88 -5.60 -6.33
C PHE A 101 6.59 -5.41 -5.00
N LEU A 102 7.74 -6.03 -4.84
CA LEU A 102 8.49 -5.97 -3.60
C LEU A 102 9.94 -5.56 -3.84
N CYS A 103 10.52 -4.83 -2.91
CA CYS A 103 11.94 -4.57 -2.87
C CYS A 103 12.59 -5.49 -1.83
N PRO A 104 13.42 -6.46 -2.25
CA PRO A 104 14.09 -7.40 -1.33
C PRO A 104 15.43 -6.85 -0.78
N HIS A 105 15.86 -5.65 -1.18
CA HIS A 105 17.18 -5.11 -0.92
C HIS A 105 17.28 -4.36 0.41
N ASP A 106 18.48 -4.25 0.95
CA ASP A 106 18.80 -3.36 2.06
C ASP A 106 18.89 -1.89 1.58
N HIS A 107 19.15 -0.98 2.49
CA HIS A 107 19.31 0.44 2.20
C HIS A 107 20.44 0.67 1.19
N ASP A 108 20.25 1.64 0.30
CA ASP A 108 21.25 2.13 -0.68
C ASP A 108 21.78 1.08 -1.67
N GLN A 109 21.08 -0.06 -1.84
CA GLN A 109 21.51 -1.16 -2.73
C GLN A 109 20.74 -1.21 -4.06
N CYS A 110 19.69 -0.41 -4.25
CA CYS A 110 18.82 -0.49 -5.42
C CYS A 110 18.09 0.82 -5.69
N ASN A 111 17.38 0.88 -6.83
CA ASN A 111 16.43 1.94 -7.15
C ASN A 111 14.96 1.59 -6.84
N CYS A 112 14.67 0.35 -6.40
CA CYS A 112 13.29 -0.11 -6.18
C CYS A 112 12.78 0.15 -4.76
N ARG A 113 13.66 0.29 -3.75
CA ARG A 113 13.24 0.54 -2.38
C ARG A 113 12.53 1.88 -2.24
N LYS A 114 11.25 1.89 -1.82
CA LYS A 114 10.55 3.13 -1.49
C LYS A 114 11.41 3.96 -0.49
N PRO A 115 11.57 5.28 -0.69
CA PRO A 115 10.82 6.16 -1.56
C PRO A 115 11.36 6.31 -3.00
N LEU A 116 12.26 5.42 -3.47
CA LEU A 116 12.76 5.44 -4.85
C LEU A 116 11.73 4.84 -5.82
N PRO A 117 11.74 5.25 -7.11
CA PRO A 117 10.62 5.02 -8.03
C PRO A 117 10.50 3.59 -8.58
N GLY A 118 11.48 2.73 -8.39
CA GLY A 118 11.62 1.48 -9.17
C GLY A 118 10.45 0.50 -9.02
N LEU A 119 9.70 0.47 -7.89
CA LEU A 119 8.49 -0.37 -7.79
C LEU A 119 7.36 0.18 -8.68
N PHE A 120 7.23 1.50 -8.80
CA PHE A 120 6.29 2.12 -9.72
C PHE A 120 6.67 1.86 -11.18
N GLU A 121 7.95 1.97 -11.51
CA GLU A 121 8.47 1.69 -12.85
C GLU A 121 8.20 0.24 -13.26
N GLN A 122 8.36 -0.73 -12.35
CA GLN A 122 7.99 -2.13 -12.58
C GLN A 122 6.48 -2.29 -12.84
N ALA A 123 5.64 -1.60 -12.07
CA ALA A 123 4.20 -1.63 -12.26
C ALA A 123 3.79 -1.05 -13.63
N VAL A 124 4.39 0.07 -14.04
CA VAL A 124 4.15 0.67 -15.37
C VAL A 124 4.64 -0.25 -16.50
N ALA A 125 5.78 -0.92 -16.32
CA ALA A 125 6.28 -1.87 -17.30
C ALA A 125 5.32 -3.06 -17.51
N GLN A 126 4.69 -3.55 -16.44
CA GLN A 126 3.71 -4.64 -16.53
C GLN A 126 2.33 -4.14 -16.99
N PHE A 127 1.94 -2.94 -16.58
CA PHE A 127 0.64 -2.33 -16.89
C PHE A 127 0.83 -0.93 -17.50
N PRO A 128 1.08 -0.82 -18.81
CA PRO A 128 1.41 0.47 -19.47
C PRO A 128 0.32 1.54 -19.38
N THR A 129 -0.90 1.20 -18.95
CA THR A 129 -2.00 2.15 -18.74
C THR A 129 -1.92 2.88 -17.41
N ILE A 130 -1.01 2.50 -16.50
CA ILE A 130 -0.81 3.16 -15.22
C ILE A 130 -0.20 4.54 -15.45
N SER A 131 -0.78 5.54 -14.82
CA SER A 131 -0.29 6.92 -14.78
C SER A 131 -0.29 7.46 -13.36
N ALA A 132 0.73 8.22 -13.00
CA ALA A 132 0.78 8.89 -11.70
C ALA A 132 -0.44 9.80 -11.48
N ALA A 133 -0.86 10.52 -12.52
CA ALA A 133 -1.99 11.46 -12.45
C ALA A 133 -3.35 10.80 -12.18
N THR A 134 -3.49 9.48 -12.43
CA THR A 134 -4.71 8.69 -12.20
C THR A 134 -4.53 7.64 -11.12
N SER A 135 -3.51 7.79 -10.28
CA SER A 135 -3.17 6.85 -9.22
C SER A 135 -3.24 7.51 -7.84
N VAL A 136 -3.45 6.67 -6.82
CA VAL A 136 -3.25 7.04 -5.41
C VAL A 136 -2.26 6.06 -4.77
N MET A 137 -1.47 6.54 -3.81
CA MET A 137 -0.63 5.73 -2.94
C MET A 137 -1.21 5.77 -1.52
N ILE A 138 -1.51 4.60 -0.97
CA ILE A 138 -2.00 4.45 0.41
C ILE A 138 -0.93 3.71 1.20
N GLY A 139 -0.40 4.35 2.22
CA GLY A 139 0.64 3.79 3.09
C GLY A 139 0.48 4.22 4.55
N ASP A 140 1.27 3.66 5.45
CA ASP A 140 1.24 3.96 6.88
C ASP A 140 2.50 4.70 7.39
N SER A 141 3.43 5.01 6.48
CA SER A 141 4.76 5.51 6.84
C SER A 141 5.19 6.73 6.02
N PRO A 142 6.14 7.54 6.55
CA PRO A 142 6.73 8.65 5.80
C PRO A 142 7.31 8.24 4.45
N VAL A 143 7.84 7.02 4.35
CA VAL A 143 8.45 6.48 3.14
C VAL A 143 7.42 6.31 2.02
N ASP A 144 6.19 5.94 2.35
CA ASP A 144 5.09 5.77 1.39
C ASP A 144 4.61 7.13 0.86
N ILE A 145 4.49 8.08 1.76
CA ILE A 145 4.07 9.45 1.40
C ILE A 145 5.14 10.11 0.52
N GLU A 146 6.41 9.97 0.88
CA GLU A 146 7.49 10.48 0.05
C GLU A 146 7.56 9.79 -1.31
N PHE A 147 7.33 8.46 -1.37
CA PHE A 147 7.25 7.71 -2.62
C PHE A 147 6.17 8.28 -3.55
N GLY A 148 4.95 8.45 -3.05
CA GLY A 148 3.86 9.01 -3.85
C GLY A 148 4.16 10.45 -4.31
N ARG A 149 4.66 11.30 -3.42
CA ARG A 149 5.01 12.70 -3.73
C ARG A 149 6.08 12.83 -4.81
N ARG A 150 7.14 12.03 -4.74
CA ARG A 150 8.22 12.02 -5.74
C ARG A 150 7.70 11.66 -7.13
N LEU A 151 6.68 10.82 -7.19
CA LEU A 151 6.06 10.36 -8.44
C LEU A 151 4.92 11.27 -8.93
N GLY A 152 4.50 12.24 -8.13
CA GLY A 152 3.31 13.05 -8.43
C GLY A 152 1.99 12.27 -8.29
N ILE A 153 1.98 11.23 -7.47
CA ILE A 153 0.81 10.41 -7.11
C ILE A 153 0.14 11.04 -5.89
N THR A 154 -1.18 11.14 -5.87
CA THR A 154 -1.93 11.53 -4.68
C THR A 154 -1.69 10.57 -3.53
N THR A 155 -1.37 11.09 -2.36
CA THR A 155 -0.97 10.32 -1.19
C THR A 155 -2.03 10.27 -0.11
N ILE A 156 -2.25 9.08 0.45
CA ILE A 156 -3.16 8.85 1.57
C ILE A 156 -2.39 8.15 2.68
N LEU A 157 -2.32 8.77 3.85
CA LEU A 157 -1.73 8.17 5.03
C LEU A 157 -2.79 7.37 5.80
N ILE A 158 -2.51 6.14 6.14
CA ILE A 158 -3.26 5.36 7.12
C ILE A 158 -2.65 5.61 8.51
N ASP A 159 -3.32 6.46 9.26
CA ASP A 159 -2.91 6.85 10.60
C ASP A 159 -3.75 6.10 11.64
N SER A 160 -3.36 4.87 11.91
CA SER A 160 -4.14 3.94 12.75
C SER A 160 -3.90 4.08 14.25
N ASN A 161 -3.22 5.14 14.73
CA ASN A 161 -2.79 5.26 16.13
C ASN A 161 -2.11 3.98 16.67
N SER A 162 -1.42 3.25 15.82
CA SER A 162 -0.80 1.99 16.19
C SER A 162 0.37 2.25 17.15
N GLU A 163 0.54 1.39 18.15
CA GLU A 163 1.69 1.43 19.06
C GLU A 163 3.04 1.27 18.31
N HIS A 164 2.99 0.84 17.05
CA HIS A 164 4.12 0.60 16.17
C HIS A 164 4.21 1.61 15.00
N ALA A 165 3.69 2.83 15.20
CA ALA A 165 3.81 3.89 14.21
C ALA A 165 5.30 4.16 13.89
N ALA A 166 5.62 4.32 12.60
CA ALA A 166 6.97 4.62 12.19
C ALA A 166 7.44 5.98 12.73
N PRO A 167 8.72 6.14 13.07
CA PRO A 167 9.27 7.46 13.35
C PRO A 167 8.95 8.44 12.21
N GLY A 168 8.51 9.66 12.55
CA GLY A 168 8.16 10.69 11.56
C GLY A 168 6.73 10.60 11.00
N THR A 169 5.85 9.76 11.55
CA THR A 169 4.44 9.67 11.12
C THR A 169 3.71 11.01 11.24
N GLU A 170 4.02 11.84 12.23
CA GLU A 170 3.41 13.17 12.35
C GLU A 170 3.80 14.08 11.17
N SER A 171 5.06 14.10 10.77
CA SER A 171 5.52 14.80 9.57
C SER A 171 4.91 14.22 8.29
N ALA A 172 4.70 12.91 8.23
CA ALA A 172 4.00 12.28 7.12
C ALA A 172 2.53 12.73 7.04
N ARG A 173 1.87 12.89 8.19
CA ARG A 173 0.49 13.40 8.28
C ARG A 173 0.35 14.83 7.73
N GLU A 174 1.32 15.69 8.00
CA GLU A 174 1.36 17.05 7.47
C GLU A 174 1.63 17.10 5.97
N SER A 175 2.37 16.11 5.45
CA SER A 175 2.82 16.08 4.05
C SER A 175 1.95 15.22 3.14
N ALA A 176 1.09 14.37 3.67
CA ALA A 176 0.12 13.60 2.90
C ALA A 176 -1.03 14.49 2.41
N ASP A 177 -1.56 14.20 1.20
CA ASP A 177 -2.72 14.92 0.67
C ASP A 177 -3.98 14.64 1.50
N LEU A 178 -4.11 13.42 2.02
CA LEU A 178 -5.22 12.96 2.86
C LEU A 178 -4.72 11.98 3.92
N HIS A 179 -5.48 11.83 5.01
CA HIS A 179 -5.23 10.81 6.02
C HIS A 179 -6.53 10.21 6.55
N PHE A 180 -6.50 8.92 6.88
CA PHE A 180 -7.63 8.16 7.41
C PHE A 180 -7.15 7.14 8.43
N PRO A 181 -7.99 6.73 9.41
CA PRO A 181 -7.59 5.75 10.42
C PRO A 181 -7.52 4.31 9.90
N SER A 182 -8.12 4.03 8.73
CA SER A 182 -8.16 2.68 8.14
C SER A 182 -8.26 2.70 6.61
N LEU A 183 -7.89 1.59 5.98
CA LEU A 183 -8.10 1.38 4.55
C LEU A 183 -9.58 1.48 4.18
N SER A 184 -10.48 0.95 5.01
CA SER A 184 -11.92 1.01 4.78
C SER A 184 -12.44 2.43 4.67
N GLU A 185 -11.97 3.35 5.54
CA GLU A 185 -12.36 4.76 5.49
C GLU A 185 -11.73 5.49 4.31
N ALA A 186 -10.47 5.21 3.99
CA ALA A 186 -9.83 5.72 2.78
C ALA A 186 -10.61 5.33 1.52
N VAL A 187 -10.98 4.05 1.40
CA VAL A 187 -11.76 3.53 0.26
C VAL A 187 -13.17 4.14 0.23
N ASN A 188 -13.80 4.36 1.40
CA ASN A 188 -15.07 5.09 1.45
C ASN A 188 -14.93 6.48 0.80
N ALA A 189 -13.89 7.22 1.18
CA ALA A 189 -13.65 8.56 0.65
C ALA A 189 -13.33 8.56 -0.86
N LEU A 190 -12.59 7.54 -1.34
CA LEU A 190 -12.28 7.37 -2.77
C LEU A 190 -13.54 7.13 -3.63
N LEU A 191 -14.51 6.34 -3.12
CA LEU A 191 -15.65 5.84 -3.88
C LEU A 191 -16.93 6.67 -3.73
N VAL A 192 -17.04 7.59 -2.78
CA VAL A 192 -18.21 8.47 -2.56
C VAL A 192 -18.38 9.53 -3.67
N ARG A 193 -17.59 9.51 -4.72
CA ARG A 193 -17.59 10.48 -5.83
C ARG A 193 -18.58 10.19 -6.97
N SER A 194 -19.40 9.18 -6.81
CA SER A 194 -20.41 8.81 -7.81
C SER A 194 -21.64 9.68 -7.74
#